data_6e104ba0eef58da55fd23ccf71a6b097
#
_entry.id   6e104ba0eef58da55fd23ccf71a6b097
#
_cell.length_a   1.000
_cell.length_b   1.000
_cell.length_c   1.000
_cell.angle_alpha   90.00
_cell.angle_beta   90.00
_cell.angle_gamma   90.00
#
_symmetry.space_group_name_H-M   'P 1'
#
loop_
_entity.id
_entity.type
_entity.pdbx_description
1 polymer ?
#
loop_
_entity_poly.entity_id
_entity_poly.type
_entity_poly.pdbx_seq_one_letter_code
_entity_poly.pdbx_strand_id
1 'polypeptide(L)'
;MSDVAPLLEVRDLVTTFPVRRGLVGALLRRPHEAVHAVDGLSLSVDKGEMVALVGESGCGKTTTAQTIMRQVDATSGSVIFEGRDITTLDAGDMRPLRRRMQIIYQDPYESLDPRFRVRDAVLEPLVVHGLAGSKSEREIKLVDAMSRAGLTPPELYLDRYPHELSGGQRQRVAIAASLMLDPELLVADEPVSMLDVSVRAGVLTLLDGLRSKGDMGILMITHDLSTAAHFADRIIVMYLGRIVEEGPAREVVRNPQHPYTRALLSVVPRRDPREQVTPQILVGETPNPVNIPSGCRFHPRCPVAEDRCRIIDPALAPAGPNHHAACVLVEERNR
;
A
#
# COMPACT_ATOMS: atom_id res chain seq x y z
N MET A 1 5.83 -16.44 19.51
CA MET A 1 5.49 -16.27 18.09
C MET A 1 4.44 -17.31 17.80
N SER A 2 3.23 -16.91 17.43
CA SER A 2 2.15 -17.83 17.09
C SER A 2 2.49 -18.56 15.80
N ASP A 3 2.35 -19.88 15.79
CA ASP A 3 2.61 -20.81 14.66
C ASP A 3 1.51 -20.69 13.55
N VAL A 4 0.84 -19.54 13.48
CA VAL A 4 -0.22 -19.29 12.50
C VAL A 4 0.41 -18.63 11.27
N ALA A 5 0.20 -19.24 10.12
CA ALA A 5 0.65 -18.67 8.83
C ALA A 5 0.00 -17.28 8.61
N PRO A 6 0.75 -16.31 8.07
CA PRO A 6 0.21 -14.98 7.79
C PRO A 6 -0.95 -15.06 6.77
N LEU A 7 -1.85 -14.07 6.82
CA LEU A 7 -2.95 -13.93 5.85
C LEU A 7 -2.41 -13.68 4.45
N LEU A 8 -1.45 -12.77 4.35
CA LEU A 8 -0.72 -12.46 3.11
C LEU A 8 0.77 -12.59 3.37
N GLU A 9 1.48 -13.29 2.48
CA GLU A 9 2.93 -13.34 2.48
C GLU A 9 3.44 -13.08 1.06
N VAL A 10 4.38 -12.18 0.95
CA VAL A 10 5.07 -11.82 -0.29
C VAL A 10 6.54 -12.14 -0.12
N ARG A 11 7.12 -12.90 -1.07
CA ARG A 11 8.52 -13.33 -1.00
C ARG A 11 9.27 -12.91 -2.25
N ASP A 12 10.32 -12.13 -2.08
CA ASP A 12 11.28 -11.72 -3.10
C ASP A 12 10.61 -11.21 -4.39
N LEU A 13 9.53 -10.45 -4.23
CA LEU A 13 8.69 -9.98 -5.33
C LEU A 13 9.47 -9.02 -6.21
N VAL A 14 9.48 -9.32 -7.50
CA VAL A 14 10.05 -8.46 -8.54
C VAL A 14 8.97 -8.14 -9.57
N THR A 15 8.84 -6.87 -9.92
CA THR A 15 7.94 -6.40 -10.99
C THR A 15 8.67 -5.37 -11.84
N THR A 16 8.88 -5.70 -13.11
CA THR A 16 9.57 -4.85 -14.07
C THR A 16 8.70 -4.56 -15.27
N PHE A 17 8.83 -3.37 -15.83
CA PHE A 17 8.12 -2.97 -17.05
C PHE A 17 9.14 -2.67 -18.16
N PRO A 18 9.05 -3.35 -19.32
CA PRO A 18 9.96 -3.08 -20.44
C PRO A 18 9.74 -1.67 -20.99
N VAL A 19 10.81 -0.91 -21.16
CA VAL A 19 10.76 0.39 -21.84
C VAL A 19 10.60 0.16 -23.34
N ARG A 20 9.53 0.73 -23.92
CA ARG A 20 9.29 0.63 -25.38
C ARG A 20 10.40 1.30 -26.14
N ARG A 21 11.07 0.56 -27.02
CA ARG A 21 12.07 1.10 -27.93
C ARG A 21 11.41 1.77 -29.13
N GLY A 22 11.89 2.97 -29.47
CA GLY A 22 11.65 3.50 -30.79
C GLY A 22 12.33 2.65 -31.87
N LEU A 23 11.85 2.72 -33.13
CA LEU A 23 12.39 1.97 -34.27
C LEU A 23 13.93 2.05 -34.40
N VAL A 24 14.52 3.20 -34.10
CA VAL A 24 15.97 3.45 -34.14
C VAL A 24 16.71 2.64 -33.05
N GLY A 25 16.14 2.53 -31.85
CA GLY A 25 16.72 1.74 -30.74
C GLY A 25 16.70 0.25 -31.00
N ALA A 26 15.69 -0.26 -31.70
CA ALA A 26 15.62 -1.66 -32.15
C ALA A 26 16.70 -1.99 -33.20
N LEU A 27 16.96 -1.06 -34.13
CA LEU A 27 17.98 -1.23 -35.17
C LEU A 27 19.41 -1.25 -34.57
N LEU A 28 19.66 -0.46 -33.53
CA LEU A 28 20.97 -0.32 -32.88
C LEU A 28 21.26 -1.42 -31.82
N ARG A 29 20.40 -2.45 -31.66
CA ARG A 29 20.56 -3.55 -30.68
C ARG A 29 20.93 -3.08 -29.25
N ARG A 30 20.44 -1.91 -28.81
CA ARG A 30 20.67 -1.46 -27.42
C ARG A 30 20.10 -2.47 -26.42
N PRO A 31 20.70 -2.63 -25.22
CA PRO A 31 20.16 -3.54 -24.21
C PRO A 31 18.70 -3.20 -23.86
N HIS A 32 17.92 -4.19 -23.42
CA HIS A 32 16.54 -3.96 -22.99
C HIS A 32 16.57 -3.22 -21.65
N GLU A 33 16.17 -1.96 -21.70
CA GLU A 33 15.94 -1.17 -20.50
C GLU A 33 14.58 -1.56 -19.90
N ALA A 34 14.51 -1.66 -18.60
CA ALA A 34 13.27 -1.92 -17.86
C ALA A 34 13.16 -1.00 -16.66
N VAL A 35 11.94 -0.60 -16.34
CA VAL A 35 11.62 0.08 -15.11
C VAL A 35 11.53 -0.97 -14.02
N HIS A 36 12.40 -0.94 -13.03
CA HIS A 36 12.40 -1.82 -11.86
C HIS A 36 11.48 -1.22 -10.78
N ALA A 37 10.17 -1.44 -10.94
CA ALA A 37 9.19 -0.85 -10.03
C ALA A 37 9.18 -1.53 -8.65
N VAL A 38 9.34 -2.86 -8.60
CA VAL A 38 9.53 -3.65 -7.39
C VAL A 38 10.70 -4.58 -7.61
N ASP A 39 11.62 -4.69 -6.64
CA ASP A 39 12.87 -5.42 -6.84
C ASP A 39 13.33 -6.14 -5.56
N GLY A 40 12.84 -7.36 -5.38
CA GLY A 40 13.15 -8.21 -4.23
C GLY A 40 12.43 -7.80 -2.94
N LEU A 41 11.14 -7.42 -3.04
CA LEU A 41 10.35 -7.02 -1.89
C LEU A 41 9.74 -8.24 -1.20
N SER A 42 9.93 -8.36 0.12
CA SER A 42 9.29 -9.37 0.96
C SER A 42 8.53 -8.70 2.10
N LEU A 43 7.27 -9.05 2.30
CA LEU A 43 6.44 -8.56 3.39
C LEU A 43 5.39 -9.58 3.81
N SER A 44 4.82 -9.40 4.98
CA SER A 44 3.65 -10.18 5.43
C SER A 44 2.59 -9.25 6.03
N VAL A 45 1.34 -9.74 6.03
CA VAL A 45 0.22 -9.12 6.75
C VAL A 45 -0.52 -10.24 7.49
N ASP A 46 -0.68 -10.10 8.79
CA ASP A 46 -1.44 -11.04 9.62
C ASP A 46 -2.93 -10.69 9.64
N LYS A 47 -3.77 -11.64 10.09
CA LYS A 47 -5.20 -11.37 10.34
C LYS A 47 -5.33 -10.31 11.44
N GLY A 48 -6.18 -9.32 11.21
CA GLY A 48 -6.39 -8.22 12.15
C GLY A 48 -5.23 -7.23 12.24
N GLU A 49 -4.18 -7.36 11.43
CA GLU A 49 -3.04 -6.45 11.40
C GLU A 49 -3.24 -5.35 10.34
N MET A 50 -2.80 -4.14 10.64
CA MET A 50 -2.64 -3.06 9.68
C MET A 50 -1.15 -2.79 9.43
N VAL A 51 -0.67 -3.12 8.24
CA VAL A 51 0.70 -2.83 7.78
C VAL A 51 0.67 -1.62 6.86
N ALA A 52 1.49 -0.60 7.13
CA ALA A 52 1.62 0.55 6.26
C ALA A 52 2.88 0.44 5.38
N LEU A 53 2.69 0.49 4.07
CA LEU A 53 3.76 0.62 3.08
C LEU A 53 3.94 2.10 2.72
N VAL A 54 5.06 2.70 3.13
CA VAL A 54 5.31 4.14 3.05
C VAL A 54 6.52 4.45 2.16
N GLY A 55 6.49 5.58 1.46
CA GLY A 55 7.61 6.07 0.65
C GLY A 55 7.19 7.19 -0.29
N GLU A 56 8.17 7.84 -0.93
CA GLU A 56 7.91 8.90 -1.92
C GLU A 56 7.11 8.39 -3.12
N SER A 57 6.46 9.32 -3.85
CA SER A 57 5.77 8.98 -5.11
C SER A 57 6.74 8.35 -6.09
N GLY A 58 6.28 7.31 -6.82
CA GLY A 58 7.10 6.60 -7.80
C GLY A 58 8.07 5.57 -7.21
N CYS A 59 8.11 5.31 -5.90
CA CYS A 59 9.02 4.30 -5.32
C CYS A 59 8.54 2.84 -5.52
N GLY A 60 7.33 2.61 -6.09
CA GLY A 60 6.83 1.27 -6.42
C GLY A 60 5.65 0.77 -5.58
N LYS A 61 5.09 1.55 -4.65
CA LYS A 61 4.02 1.13 -3.73
C LYS A 61 2.75 0.65 -4.45
N THR A 62 2.20 1.47 -5.34
CA THR A 62 1.01 1.10 -6.14
C THR A 62 1.28 -0.13 -7.01
N THR A 63 2.47 -0.24 -7.60
CA THR A 63 2.86 -1.45 -8.35
C THR A 63 2.89 -2.68 -7.45
N THR A 64 3.39 -2.55 -6.22
CA THR A 64 3.38 -3.63 -5.22
C THR A 64 1.94 -4.08 -4.94
N ALA A 65 1.00 -3.14 -4.67
CA ALA A 65 -0.41 -3.45 -4.48
C ALA A 65 -1.02 -4.16 -5.69
N GLN A 66 -0.81 -3.63 -6.88
CA GLN A 66 -1.33 -4.19 -8.13
C GLN A 66 -0.79 -5.61 -8.39
N THR A 67 0.48 -5.86 -8.08
CA THR A 67 1.09 -7.18 -8.24
C THR A 67 0.53 -8.17 -7.20
N ILE A 68 0.36 -7.76 -5.94
CA ILE A 68 -0.29 -8.56 -4.89
C ILE A 68 -1.72 -8.93 -5.30
N MET A 69 -2.48 -7.97 -5.85
CA MET A 69 -3.85 -8.17 -6.31
C MET A 69 -3.95 -8.90 -7.66
N ARG A 70 -2.83 -9.32 -8.25
CA ARG A 70 -2.77 -9.98 -9.55
C ARG A 70 -3.45 -9.16 -10.66
N GLN A 71 -3.29 -7.83 -10.62
CA GLN A 71 -3.64 -6.90 -11.70
C GLN A 71 -2.46 -6.70 -12.65
N VAL A 72 -1.25 -6.84 -12.11
CA VAL A 72 0.03 -6.85 -12.83
C VAL A 72 0.72 -8.17 -12.51
N ASP A 73 1.31 -8.79 -13.50
CA ASP A 73 2.07 -10.03 -13.32
C ASP A 73 3.42 -9.75 -12.65
N ALA A 74 3.79 -10.61 -11.69
CA ALA A 74 5.13 -10.59 -11.13
C ALA A 74 6.15 -11.07 -12.18
N THR A 75 7.31 -10.42 -12.23
CA THR A 75 8.44 -10.89 -13.02
C THR A 75 9.10 -12.09 -12.37
N SER A 76 9.20 -12.09 -11.04
CA SER A 76 9.66 -13.21 -10.20
C SER A 76 9.21 -13.02 -8.76
N GLY A 77 9.51 -13.99 -7.89
CA GLY A 77 9.04 -14.01 -6.51
C GLY A 77 7.69 -14.69 -6.37
N SER A 78 7.08 -14.59 -5.20
CA SER A 78 5.78 -15.22 -4.93
C SER A 78 4.87 -14.37 -4.06
N VAL A 79 3.56 -14.49 -4.30
CA VAL A 79 2.48 -13.96 -3.50
C VAL A 79 1.66 -15.13 -2.97
N ILE A 80 1.58 -15.25 -1.66
CA ILE A 80 0.93 -16.35 -0.96
C ILE A 80 -0.21 -15.76 -0.13
N PHE A 81 -1.43 -16.22 -0.38
CA PHE A 81 -2.62 -15.82 0.37
C PHE A 81 -3.19 -17.03 1.12
N GLU A 82 -3.24 -16.96 2.45
CA GLU A 82 -3.59 -18.07 3.35
C GLU A 82 -2.87 -19.39 3.01
N GLY A 83 -1.56 -19.31 2.83
CA GLY A 83 -0.73 -20.48 2.53
C GLY A 83 -0.83 -20.99 1.08
N ARG A 84 -1.70 -20.42 0.23
CA ARG A 84 -1.83 -20.75 -1.19
C ARG A 84 -1.03 -19.76 -2.03
N ASP A 85 -0.10 -20.28 -2.85
CA ASP A 85 0.58 -19.45 -3.85
C ASP A 85 -0.42 -19.06 -4.96
N ILE A 86 -0.56 -17.74 -5.15
CA ILE A 86 -1.48 -17.14 -6.13
C ILE A 86 -0.74 -16.47 -7.30
N THR A 87 0.60 -16.55 -7.31
CA THR A 87 1.47 -15.76 -8.20
C THR A 87 1.18 -16.01 -9.68
N THR A 88 0.85 -17.25 -10.06
CA THR A 88 0.68 -17.66 -11.45
C THR A 88 -0.73 -18.16 -11.78
N LEU A 89 -1.69 -17.98 -10.87
CA LEU A 89 -3.06 -18.40 -11.08
C LEU A 89 -3.69 -17.66 -12.27
N ASP A 90 -4.51 -18.36 -13.03
CA ASP A 90 -5.29 -17.74 -14.10
C ASP A 90 -6.47 -16.90 -13.58
N ALA A 91 -7.15 -16.21 -14.49
CA ALA A 91 -8.26 -15.32 -14.11
C ALA A 91 -9.45 -16.07 -13.48
N GLY A 92 -9.66 -17.34 -13.88
CA GLY A 92 -10.74 -18.18 -13.34
C GLY A 92 -10.46 -18.58 -11.90
N ASP A 93 -9.24 -19.04 -11.63
CA ASP A 93 -8.79 -19.42 -10.29
C ASP A 93 -8.64 -18.23 -9.35
N MET A 94 -8.31 -17.05 -9.88
CA MET A 94 -8.26 -15.80 -9.10
C MET A 94 -9.64 -15.26 -8.71
N ARG A 95 -10.69 -15.55 -9.48
CA ARG A 95 -12.04 -15.00 -9.24
C ARG A 95 -12.59 -15.27 -7.83
N PRO A 96 -12.53 -16.50 -7.28
CA PRO A 96 -12.96 -16.75 -5.90
C PRO A 96 -12.06 -16.06 -4.86
N LEU A 97 -10.76 -15.90 -5.12
CA LEU A 97 -9.83 -15.22 -4.22
C LEU A 97 -10.06 -13.71 -4.20
N ARG A 98 -10.38 -13.10 -5.34
CA ARG A 98 -10.74 -11.66 -5.42
C ARG A 98 -11.95 -11.29 -4.59
N ARG A 99 -12.81 -12.23 -4.20
CA ARG A 99 -13.88 -11.96 -3.22
C ARG A 99 -13.33 -11.70 -1.82
N ARG A 100 -12.25 -12.40 -1.48
CA ARG A 100 -11.63 -12.36 -0.16
C ARG A 100 -10.53 -11.31 -0.06
N MET A 101 -10.03 -10.83 -1.21
CA MET A 101 -9.01 -9.79 -1.34
C MET A 101 -9.60 -8.62 -2.10
N GLN A 102 -9.74 -7.47 -1.47
CA GLN A 102 -10.31 -6.28 -2.09
C GLN A 102 -9.30 -5.13 -2.09
N ILE A 103 -9.46 -4.20 -3.04
CA ILE A 103 -8.61 -3.01 -3.14
C ILE A 103 -9.47 -1.74 -3.16
N ILE A 104 -9.03 -0.74 -2.40
CA ILE A 104 -9.51 0.63 -2.46
C ILE A 104 -8.46 1.45 -3.21
N TYR A 105 -8.86 2.10 -4.29
CA TYR A 105 -7.97 2.92 -5.11
C TYR A 105 -7.84 4.34 -4.59
N GLN A 106 -6.77 5.00 -4.99
CA GLN A 106 -6.43 6.36 -4.62
C GLN A 106 -7.49 7.37 -5.05
N ASP A 107 -8.05 7.23 -6.25
CA ASP A 107 -9.06 8.13 -6.79
C ASP A 107 -10.46 7.51 -6.75
N PRO A 108 -11.35 7.99 -5.85
CA PRO A 108 -12.73 7.52 -5.81
C PRO A 108 -13.57 7.96 -7.02
N TYR A 109 -13.09 8.94 -7.82
CA TYR A 109 -13.76 9.34 -9.06
C TYR A 109 -13.56 8.32 -10.17
N GLU A 110 -12.38 7.69 -10.24
CA GLU A 110 -12.09 6.66 -11.23
C GLU A 110 -12.69 5.28 -10.83
N SER A 111 -12.93 5.07 -9.54
CA SER A 111 -13.45 3.79 -9.01
C SER A 111 -14.98 3.64 -9.13
N LEU A 112 -15.72 4.74 -9.33
CA LEU A 112 -17.18 4.74 -9.41
C LEU A 112 -17.65 5.20 -10.80
N ASP A 113 -18.37 4.35 -11.53
CA ASP A 113 -18.98 4.76 -12.81
C ASP A 113 -20.02 5.87 -12.55
N PRO A 114 -19.84 7.09 -13.11
CA PRO A 114 -20.74 8.22 -12.85
C PRO A 114 -22.16 8.01 -13.35
N ARG A 115 -22.41 7.00 -14.18
CA ARG A 115 -23.74 6.65 -14.72
C ARG A 115 -24.55 5.79 -13.75
N PHE A 116 -23.92 5.16 -12.77
CA PHE A 116 -24.58 4.32 -11.79
C PHE A 116 -24.97 5.13 -10.56
N ARG A 117 -26.11 4.79 -9.97
CA ARG A 117 -26.46 5.27 -8.64
C ARG A 117 -25.61 4.59 -7.59
N VAL A 118 -25.48 5.18 -6.43
CA VAL A 118 -24.73 4.59 -5.28
C VAL A 118 -25.21 3.17 -5.00
N ARG A 119 -26.52 2.91 -5.00
CA ARG A 119 -27.08 1.57 -4.83
C ARG A 119 -26.49 0.57 -5.80
N ASP A 120 -26.44 0.93 -7.08
CA ASP A 120 -26.00 0.02 -8.14
C ASP A 120 -24.49 -0.21 -8.05
N ALA A 121 -23.72 0.84 -7.79
CA ALA A 121 -22.27 0.75 -7.62
C ALA A 121 -21.88 -0.12 -6.41
N VAL A 122 -22.59 -0.01 -5.28
CA VAL A 122 -22.31 -0.83 -4.10
C VAL A 122 -22.74 -2.28 -4.30
N LEU A 123 -23.82 -2.55 -5.04
CA LEU A 123 -24.31 -3.90 -5.32
C LEU A 123 -23.54 -4.63 -6.43
N GLU A 124 -22.80 -3.90 -7.27
CA GLU A 124 -22.10 -4.45 -8.43
C GLU A 124 -21.21 -5.66 -8.10
N PRO A 125 -20.40 -5.65 -7.02
CA PRO A 125 -19.56 -6.80 -6.67
C PRO A 125 -20.35 -8.11 -6.48
N LEU A 126 -21.56 -8.05 -5.90
CA LEU A 126 -22.41 -9.24 -5.75
C LEU A 126 -22.88 -9.77 -7.11
N VAL A 127 -23.18 -8.87 -8.04
CA VAL A 127 -23.62 -9.24 -9.40
C VAL A 127 -22.47 -9.88 -10.17
N VAL A 128 -21.29 -9.23 -10.16
CA VAL A 128 -20.09 -9.72 -10.84
C VAL A 128 -19.68 -11.11 -10.35
N HIS A 129 -19.81 -11.37 -9.05
CA HIS A 129 -19.44 -12.66 -8.47
C HIS A 129 -20.58 -13.70 -8.48
N GLY A 130 -21.78 -13.37 -9.01
CA GLY A 130 -22.91 -14.28 -9.05
C GLY A 130 -23.54 -14.57 -7.68
N LEU A 131 -23.40 -13.64 -6.73
CA LEU A 131 -23.87 -13.75 -5.34
C LEU A 131 -25.07 -12.89 -5.06
N ALA A 132 -25.77 -12.45 -6.11
CA ALA A 132 -26.84 -11.47 -5.97
C ALA A 132 -28.02 -11.92 -5.09
N GLY A 133 -28.23 -13.23 -4.89
CA GLY A 133 -29.28 -13.76 -4.01
C GLY A 133 -30.68 -13.21 -4.31
N SER A 134 -31.56 -13.23 -3.31
CA SER A 134 -32.90 -12.59 -3.37
C SER A 134 -32.78 -11.05 -3.24
N LYS A 135 -33.81 -10.34 -3.66
CA LYS A 135 -33.90 -8.88 -3.50
C LYS A 135 -33.75 -8.45 -2.03
N SER A 136 -34.36 -9.19 -1.12
CA SER A 136 -34.30 -8.90 0.32
C SER A 136 -32.90 -9.08 0.89
N GLU A 137 -32.20 -10.14 0.52
CA GLU A 137 -30.81 -10.39 0.98
C GLU A 137 -29.85 -9.31 0.49
N ARG A 138 -29.99 -8.87 -0.76
CA ARG A 138 -29.22 -7.76 -1.32
C ARG A 138 -29.44 -6.47 -0.56
N GLU A 139 -30.69 -6.16 -0.22
CA GLU A 139 -31.03 -4.94 0.51
C GLU A 139 -30.43 -4.94 1.93
N ILE A 140 -30.51 -6.07 2.62
CA ILE A 140 -29.90 -6.23 3.96
C ILE A 140 -28.39 -6.01 3.88
N LYS A 141 -27.70 -6.67 2.95
CA LYS A 141 -26.24 -6.52 2.76
C LYS A 141 -25.87 -5.10 2.36
N LEU A 142 -26.64 -4.46 1.48
CA LEU A 142 -26.42 -3.09 1.06
C LEU A 142 -26.47 -2.11 2.24
N VAL A 143 -27.51 -2.19 3.07
CA VAL A 143 -27.66 -1.34 4.25
C VAL A 143 -26.54 -1.60 5.25
N ASP A 144 -26.16 -2.86 5.47
CA ASP A 144 -25.02 -3.21 6.34
C ASP A 144 -23.71 -2.62 5.83
N ALA A 145 -23.37 -2.85 4.56
CA ALA A 145 -22.11 -2.35 3.98
C ALA A 145 -22.03 -0.81 4.01
N MET A 146 -23.14 -0.13 3.68
CA MET A 146 -23.24 1.34 3.76
C MET A 146 -23.05 1.84 5.20
N SER A 147 -23.68 1.18 6.17
CA SER A 147 -23.56 1.51 7.59
C SER A 147 -22.15 1.28 8.10
N ARG A 148 -21.53 0.15 7.76
CA ARG A 148 -20.13 -0.16 8.07
C ARG A 148 -19.16 0.85 7.48
N ALA A 149 -19.45 1.39 6.30
CA ALA A 149 -18.69 2.46 5.67
C ALA A 149 -19.01 3.87 6.24
N GLY A 150 -19.89 3.97 7.26
CA GLY A 150 -20.23 5.21 7.91
C GLY A 150 -21.11 6.15 7.08
N LEU A 151 -21.88 5.59 6.13
CA LEU A 151 -22.91 6.30 5.36
C LEU A 151 -24.27 6.08 6.03
N THR A 152 -24.55 6.83 7.07
CA THR A 152 -25.73 6.67 7.94
C THR A 152 -26.56 7.94 8.00
N PRO A 153 -27.88 7.90 7.82
CA PRO A 153 -28.65 6.73 7.37
C PRO A 153 -28.46 6.45 5.86
N PRO A 154 -28.34 5.15 5.45
CA PRO A 154 -28.03 4.77 4.08
C PRO A 154 -28.99 5.33 3.02
N GLU A 155 -30.26 5.45 3.35
CA GLU A 155 -31.34 5.90 2.46
C GLU A 155 -31.07 7.29 1.85
N LEU A 156 -30.32 8.13 2.55
CA LEU A 156 -29.96 9.47 2.07
C LEU A 156 -29.00 9.46 0.86
N TYR A 157 -28.37 8.33 0.59
CA TYR A 157 -27.30 8.21 -0.39
C TYR A 157 -27.67 7.30 -1.57
N LEU A 158 -28.49 6.27 -1.34
CA LEU A 158 -28.71 5.15 -2.26
C LEU A 158 -29.14 5.57 -3.67
N ASP A 159 -30.00 6.59 -3.77
CA ASP A 159 -30.54 7.06 -5.06
C ASP A 159 -29.72 8.18 -5.69
N ARG A 160 -28.65 8.65 -5.02
CA ARG A 160 -27.74 9.67 -5.54
C ARG A 160 -26.77 9.08 -6.55
N TYR A 161 -26.23 9.96 -7.40
CA TYR A 161 -25.11 9.67 -8.28
C TYR A 161 -23.79 10.09 -7.66
N PRO A 162 -22.64 9.52 -8.06
CA PRO A 162 -21.32 9.88 -7.53
C PRO A 162 -21.01 11.38 -7.59
N HIS A 163 -21.44 12.08 -8.62
CA HIS A 163 -21.22 13.53 -8.77
C HIS A 163 -22.00 14.40 -7.77
N GLU A 164 -23.04 13.88 -7.13
CA GLU A 164 -23.83 14.55 -6.10
C GLU A 164 -23.26 14.36 -4.68
N LEU A 165 -22.16 13.62 -4.54
CA LEU A 165 -21.52 13.31 -3.28
C LEU A 165 -20.23 14.15 -3.09
N SER A 166 -19.90 14.44 -1.82
CA SER A 166 -18.57 14.97 -1.48
C SER A 166 -17.47 13.90 -1.72
N GLY A 167 -16.20 14.32 -1.81
CA GLY A 167 -15.07 13.40 -1.95
C GLY A 167 -15.02 12.32 -0.88
N GLY A 168 -15.22 12.70 0.39
CA GLY A 168 -15.27 11.74 1.50
C GLY A 168 -16.47 10.79 1.45
N GLN A 169 -17.63 11.24 0.96
CA GLN A 169 -18.79 10.37 0.76
C GLN A 169 -18.54 9.37 -0.36
N ARG A 170 -17.91 9.78 -1.48
CA ARG A 170 -17.52 8.87 -2.57
C ARG A 170 -16.53 7.81 -2.09
N GLN A 171 -15.53 8.22 -1.31
CA GLN A 171 -14.56 7.28 -0.73
C GLN A 171 -15.26 6.24 0.15
N ARG A 172 -16.23 6.67 0.97
CA ARG A 172 -17.03 5.74 1.79
C ARG A 172 -17.92 4.84 0.95
N VAL A 173 -18.44 5.28 -0.21
CA VAL A 173 -19.16 4.43 -1.16
C VAL A 173 -18.23 3.37 -1.77
N ALA A 174 -17.01 3.75 -2.17
CA ALA A 174 -16.01 2.79 -2.66
C ALA A 174 -15.62 1.76 -1.57
N ILE A 175 -15.47 2.19 -0.33
CA ILE A 175 -15.27 1.29 0.82
C ILE A 175 -16.48 0.37 0.99
N ALA A 176 -17.71 0.89 0.94
CA ALA A 176 -18.92 0.07 1.05
C ALA A 176 -18.99 -1.01 -0.03
N ALA A 177 -18.66 -0.66 -1.28
CA ALA A 177 -18.59 -1.62 -2.38
C ALA A 177 -17.56 -2.74 -2.12
N SER A 178 -16.38 -2.39 -1.61
CA SER A 178 -15.36 -3.37 -1.24
C SER A 178 -15.82 -4.29 -0.09
N LEU A 179 -16.62 -3.78 0.85
CA LEU A 179 -17.14 -4.55 1.99
C LEU A 179 -18.29 -5.50 1.64
N MET A 180 -18.93 -5.33 0.47
CA MET A 180 -20.05 -6.18 0.04
C MET A 180 -19.74 -7.67 -0.03
N LEU A 181 -18.46 -8.00 -0.20
CA LEU A 181 -17.98 -9.39 -0.34
C LEU A 181 -17.37 -9.94 0.96
N ASP A 182 -17.42 -9.18 2.06
CA ASP A 182 -16.81 -9.51 3.35
C ASP A 182 -15.35 -9.98 3.21
N PRO A 183 -14.45 -9.09 2.70
CA PRO A 183 -13.07 -9.46 2.42
C PRO A 183 -12.28 -9.75 3.70
N GLU A 184 -11.29 -10.62 3.60
CA GLU A 184 -10.33 -10.93 4.65
C GLU A 184 -9.09 -10.05 4.55
N LEU A 185 -8.71 -9.66 3.31
CA LEU A 185 -7.62 -8.74 3.04
C LEU A 185 -8.14 -7.50 2.31
N LEU A 186 -7.77 -6.33 2.82
CA LEU A 186 -8.05 -5.05 2.19
C LEU A 186 -6.73 -4.34 1.88
N VAL A 187 -6.47 -4.11 0.60
CA VAL A 187 -5.37 -3.24 0.15
C VAL A 187 -5.93 -1.84 -0.05
N ALA A 188 -5.43 -0.86 0.68
CA ALA A 188 -5.89 0.53 0.61
C ALA A 188 -4.77 1.40 0.01
N ASP A 189 -4.85 1.68 -1.29
CA ASP A 189 -3.85 2.47 -2.01
C ASP A 189 -4.19 3.96 -1.90
N GLU A 190 -3.46 4.66 -1.05
CA GLU A 190 -3.61 6.09 -0.73
C GLU A 190 -5.08 6.51 -0.44
N PRO A 191 -5.80 5.80 0.44
CA PRO A 191 -7.26 5.90 0.56
C PRO A 191 -7.77 7.26 1.01
N VAL A 192 -6.89 8.20 1.38
CA VAL A 192 -7.25 9.52 1.90
C VAL A 192 -6.51 10.68 1.24
N SER A 193 -5.69 10.44 0.22
CA SER A 193 -4.83 11.46 -0.40
C SER A 193 -5.61 12.61 -1.03
N MET A 194 -6.77 12.32 -1.62
CA MET A 194 -7.65 13.28 -2.29
C MET A 194 -8.69 13.93 -1.36
N LEU A 195 -8.61 13.70 -0.04
CA LEU A 195 -9.60 14.15 0.92
C LEU A 195 -9.09 15.32 1.78
N ASP A 196 -10.01 16.16 2.23
CA ASP A 196 -9.74 17.21 3.21
C ASP A 196 -9.27 16.62 4.54
N VAL A 197 -8.43 17.36 5.26
CA VAL A 197 -7.80 16.92 6.53
C VAL A 197 -8.83 16.40 7.55
N SER A 198 -9.98 17.08 7.68
CA SER A 198 -11.03 16.68 8.61
C SER A 198 -11.71 15.35 8.24
N VAL A 199 -11.82 15.06 6.95
CA VAL A 199 -12.45 13.84 6.43
C VAL A 199 -11.49 12.67 6.48
N ARG A 200 -10.17 12.91 6.29
CA ARG A 200 -9.11 11.86 6.34
C ARG A 200 -9.18 11.06 7.63
N ALA A 201 -9.20 11.74 8.78
CA ALA A 201 -9.24 11.08 10.08
C ALA A 201 -10.47 10.15 10.22
N GLY A 202 -11.62 10.59 9.71
CA GLY A 202 -12.85 9.79 9.76
C GLY A 202 -12.79 8.51 8.90
N VAL A 203 -12.13 8.56 7.73
CA VAL A 203 -11.95 7.37 6.86
C VAL A 203 -10.92 6.41 7.46
N LEU A 204 -9.83 6.92 8.02
CA LEU A 204 -8.81 6.09 8.66
C LEU A 204 -9.31 5.41 9.93
N THR A 205 -10.08 6.13 10.76
CA THR A 205 -10.76 5.55 11.93
C THR A 205 -11.76 4.47 11.52
N LEU A 206 -12.45 4.65 10.39
CA LEU A 206 -13.31 3.62 9.82
C LEU A 206 -12.52 2.36 9.46
N LEU A 207 -11.40 2.48 8.72
CA LEU A 207 -10.54 1.35 8.35
C LEU A 207 -10.00 0.62 9.59
N ASP A 208 -9.54 1.35 10.60
CA ASP A 208 -9.09 0.78 11.87
C ASP A 208 -10.22 0.02 12.60
N GLY A 209 -11.44 0.59 12.59
CA GLY A 209 -12.62 -0.08 13.15
C GLY A 209 -13.04 -1.35 12.40
N LEU A 210 -12.82 -1.44 11.09
CA LEU A 210 -13.07 -2.64 10.30
C LEU A 210 -12.10 -3.76 10.64
N ARG A 211 -10.82 -3.44 10.79
CA ARG A 211 -9.77 -4.36 11.23
C ARG A 211 -10.09 -4.96 12.60
N SER A 212 -10.40 -4.09 13.58
CA SER A 212 -10.57 -4.47 14.97
C SER A 212 -11.78 -5.39 15.24
N LYS A 213 -12.79 -5.36 14.36
CA LYS A 213 -14.06 -6.09 14.53
C LYS A 213 -14.14 -7.40 13.74
N GLY A 214 -13.26 -7.62 12.77
CA GLY A 214 -13.48 -8.65 11.77
C GLY A 214 -12.28 -9.47 11.34
N ASP A 215 -11.17 -9.48 12.07
CA ASP A 215 -9.92 -10.17 11.70
C ASP A 215 -9.39 -9.80 10.29
N MET A 216 -9.86 -8.69 9.72
CA MET A 216 -9.44 -8.22 8.40
C MET A 216 -8.00 -7.72 8.45
N GLY A 217 -7.12 -8.31 7.63
CA GLY A 217 -5.78 -7.76 7.41
C GLY A 217 -5.84 -6.55 6.47
N ILE A 218 -5.10 -5.49 6.77
CA ILE A 218 -5.07 -4.28 5.95
C ILE A 218 -3.63 -3.97 5.54
N LEU A 219 -3.38 -3.89 4.22
CA LEU A 219 -2.17 -3.29 3.67
C LEU A 219 -2.50 -1.86 3.22
N MET A 220 -2.09 -0.88 4.03
CA MET A 220 -2.31 0.54 3.76
C MET A 220 -1.09 1.14 3.04
N ILE A 221 -1.28 1.67 1.84
CA ILE A 221 -0.26 2.39 1.11
C ILE A 221 -0.47 3.89 1.33
N THR A 222 0.59 4.58 1.70
CA THR A 222 0.54 6.04 1.92
C THR A 222 1.93 6.66 1.71
N HIS A 223 1.96 7.95 1.40
CA HIS A 223 3.18 8.76 1.45
C HIS A 223 3.30 9.52 2.79
N ASP A 224 2.26 9.49 3.63
CA ASP A 224 2.21 10.20 4.90
C ASP A 224 2.59 9.26 6.06
N LEU A 225 3.85 9.40 6.51
CA LEU A 225 4.39 8.63 7.62
C LEU A 225 3.71 8.95 8.96
N SER A 226 3.15 10.15 9.12
CA SER A 226 2.41 10.53 10.34
C SER A 226 1.10 9.78 10.48
N THR A 227 0.39 9.62 9.37
CA THR A 227 -0.81 8.79 9.28
C THR A 227 -0.48 7.32 9.57
N ALA A 228 0.57 6.77 8.95
CA ALA A 228 1.04 5.42 9.19
C ALA A 228 1.38 5.19 10.67
N ALA A 229 2.08 6.13 11.29
CA ALA A 229 2.47 6.09 12.70
C ALA A 229 1.29 6.00 13.68
N HIS A 230 0.14 6.53 13.30
CA HIS A 230 -1.04 6.59 14.17
C HIS A 230 -1.93 5.36 14.07
N PHE A 231 -2.06 4.79 12.87
CA PHE A 231 -3.04 3.74 12.59
C PHE A 231 -2.42 2.36 12.36
N ALA A 232 -1.19 2.28 11.86
CA ALA A 232 -0.56 1.00 11.55
C ALA A 232 0.08 0.35 12.78
N ASP A 233 0.09 -0.99 12.80
CA ASP A 233 0.84 -1.79 13.76
C ASP A 233 2.32 -1.87 13.36
N ARG A 234 2.57 -2.04 12.05
CA ARG A 234 3.91 -2.07 11.45
C ARG A 234 4.00 -1.10 10.29
N ILE A 235 5.19 -0.55 10.12
CA ILE A 235 5.55 0.31 8.99
C ILE A 235 6.66 -0.35 8.19
N ILE A 236 6.50 -0.34 6.87
CA ILE A 236 7.47 -0.75 5.88
C ILE A 236 7.80 0.48 5.03
N VAL A 237 9.05 0.93 5.06
CA VAL A 237 9.50 2.08 4.27
C VAL A 237 10.14 1.60 2.99
N MET A 238 9.60 2.06 1.87
CA MET A 238 10.03 1.67 0.53
C MET A 238 10.75 2.81 -0.18
N TYR A 239 11.88 2.52 -0.79
CA TYR A 239 12.63 3.44 -1.62
C TYR A 239 13.12 2.75 -2.90
N LEU A 240 12.81 3.32 -4.05
CA LEU A 240 13.26 2.87 -5.38
C LEU A 240 13.13 1.33 -5.56
N GLY A 241 11.93 0.80 -5.32
CA GLY A 241 11.60 -0.62 -5.51
C GLY A 241 11.97 -1.56 -4.37
N ARG A 242 12.63 -1.11 -3.30
CA ARG A 242 13.08 -1.95 -2.18
C ARG A 242 12.63 -1.44 -0.82
N ILE A 243 12.54 -2.37 0.12
CA ILE A 243 12.36 -2.03 1.55
C ILE A 243 13.70 -1.53 2.09
N VAL A 244 13.70 -0.36 2.72
CA VAL A 244 14.87 0.24 3.35
C VAL A 244 14.80 0.21 4.87
N GLU A 245 13.59 0.15 5.43
CA GLU A 245 13.38 0.00 6.87
C GLU A 245 12.01 -0.63 7.13
N GLU A 246 11.91 -1.51 8.12
CA GLU A 246 10.64 -2.07 8.58
C GLU A 246 10.68 -2.34 10.09
N GLY A 247 9.51 -2.25 10.73
CA GLY A 247 9.38 -2.56 12.15
C GLY A 247 8.04 -2.15 12.73
N PRO A 248 7.85 -2.34 14.05
CA PRO A 248 6.71 -1.80 14.76
C PRO A 248 6.59 -0.29 14.51
N ALA A 249 5.39 0.20 14.24
CA ALA A 249 5.18 1.60 13.84
C ALA A 249 5.78 2.60 14.84
N ARG A 250 5.67 2.30 16.13
CA ARG A 250 6.24 3.15 17.20
C ARG A 250 7.77 3.21 17.14
N GLU A 251 8.43 2.10 16.84
CA GLU A 251 9.90 2.04 16.77
C GLU A 251 10.42 2.77 15.54
N VAL A 252 9.84 2.51 14.37
CA VAL A 252 10.23 3.20 13.11
C VAL A 252 10.12 4.72 13.26
N VAL A 253 9.07 5.21 13.96
CA VAL A 253 8.86 6.66 14.13
C VAL A 253 9.73 7.26 15.24
N ARG A 254 9.92 6.57 16.37
CA ARG A 254 10.68 7.11 17.50
C ARG A 254 12.18 6.94 17.36
N ASN A 255 12.62 5.86 16.72
CA ASN A 255 14.00 5.47 16.58
C ASN A 255 14.32 5.04 15.13
N PRO A 256 14.07 5.91 14.12
CA PRO A 256 14.32 5.60 12.72
C PRO A 256 15.81 5.27 12.51
N GLN A 257 16.09 4.16 11.86
CA GLN A 257 17.44 3.68 11.65
C GLN A 257 17.99 4.12 10.29
N HIS A 258 17.17 4.03 9.23
CA HIS A 258 17.61 4.42 7.90
C HIS A 258 17.59 5.94 7.71
N PRO A 259 18.65 6.55 7.11
CA PRO A 259 18.69 8.01 6.90
C PRO A 259 17.54 8.56 6.06
N TYR A 260 16.97 7.79 5.14
CA TYR A 260 15.78 8.15 4.37
C TYR A 260 14.54 8.29 5.26
N THR A 261 14.31 7.34 6.16
CA THR A 261 13.18 7.40 7.12
C THR A 261 13.31 8.61 8.04
N ARG A 262 14.54 8.93 8.49
CA ARG A 262 14.80 10.15 9.27
C ARG A 262 14.44 11.42 8.50
N ALA A 263 14.81 11.46 7.22
CA ALA A 263 14.47 12.60 6.37
C ALA A 263 12.95 12.74 6.18
N LEU A 264 12.22 11.64 5.91
CA LEU A 264 10.77 11.66 5.82
C LEU A 264 10.11 12.14 7.12
N LEU A 265 10.59 11.70 8.27
CA LEU A 265 10.07 12.12 9.58
C LEU A 265 10.40 13.57 9.92
N SER A 266 11.51 14.10 9.41
CA SER A 266 11.96 15.46 9.71
C SER A 266 11.04 16.55 9.17
N VAL A 267 10.27 16.25 8.11
CA VAL A 267 9.31 17.18 7.49
C VAL A 267 7.89 17.03 8.04
N VAL A 268 7.65 16.03 8.92
CA VAL A 268 6.35 15.84 9.58
C VAL A 268 6.18 16.89 10.69
N PRO A 269 5.10 17.69 10.68
CA PRO A 269 4.83 18.66 11.74
C PRO A 269 4.67 17.97 13.10
N ARG A 270 5.39 18.45 14.11
CA ARG A 270 5.26 17.96 15.49
C ARG A 270 4.12 18.63 16.22
N ARG A 271 3.51 17.89 17.17
CA ARG A 271 2.41 18.44 18.01
C ARG A 271 2.89 19.53 18.96
N ASP A 272 4.13 19.45 19.46
CA ASP A 272 4.73 20.50 20.30
C ASP A 272 5.56 21.45 19.43
N PRO A 273 5.14 22.73 19.29
CA PRO A 273 5.89 23.72 18.52
C PRO A 273 7.28 24.04 19.08
N ARG A 274 7.56 23.64 20.33
CA ARG A 274 8.87 23.85 20.98
C ARG A 274 9.90 22.81 20.52
N GLU A 275 9.45 21.65 20.03
CA GLU A 275 10.30 20.64 19.44
C GLU A 275 10.65 21.01 17.99
N GLN A 276 11.54 21.97 17.80
CA GLN A 276 12.02 22.32 16.47
C GLN A 276 12.98 21.25 15.97
N VAL A 277 12.54 20.43 15.03
CA VAL A 277 13.43 19.58 14.23
C VAL A 277 13.79 20.35 12.98
N THR A 278 15.09 20.52 12.75
CA THR A 278 15.56 21.07 11.48
C THR A 278 15.21 20.11 10.35
N PRO A 279 14.36 20.51 9.38
CA PRO A 279 14.00 19.64 8.27
C PRO A 279 15.25 19.17 7.52
N GLN A 280 15.41 17.88 7.36
CA GLN A 280 16.45 17.32 6.49
C GLN A 280 15.93 17.35 5.04
N ILE A 281 16.27 18.42 4.33
CA ILE A 281 15.93 18.54 2.92
C ILE A 281 16.80 17.57 2.14
N LEU A 282 16.18 16.58 1.52
CA LEU A 282 16.87 15.65 0.62
C LEU A 282 17.30 16.39 -0.65
N VAL A 283 18.57 16.34 -0.95
CA VAL A 283 19.13 17.00 -2.13
C VAL A 283 18.90 16.12 -3.36
N GLY A 284 18.41 16.73 -4.45
CA GLY A 284 18.18 16.06 -5.72
C GLY A 284 16.85 15.33 -5.81
N GLU A 285 16.52 14.88 -7.01
CA GLU A 285 15.33 14.10 -7.31
C GLU A 285 15.55 12.61 -7.02
N THR A 286 14.46 11.86 -6.86
CA THR A 286 14.51 10.39 -6.78
C THR A 286 15.12 9.85 -8.07
N PRO A 287 16.16 8.98 -8.00
CA PRO A 287 16.78 8.42 -9.19
C PRO A 287 15.76 7.68 -10.07
N ASN A 288 16.04 7.67 -11.37
CA ASN A 288 15.20 6.98 -12.34
C ASN A 288 15.25 5.46 -12.10
N PRO A 289 14.10 4.77 -11.94
CA PRO A 289 14.04 3.33 -11.70
C PRO A 289 14.50 2.47 -12.90
N VAL A 290 14.84 3.08 -14.02
CA VAL A 290 15.53 2.43 -15.17
C VAL A 290 17.03 2.35 -14.90
N ASN A 291 17.62 3.39 -14.30
CA ASN A 291 19.05 3.51 -14.05
C ASN A 291 19.31 3.50 -12.53
N ILE A 292 19.18 2.33 -11.93
CA ILE A 292 19.35 2.17 -10.47
C ILE A 292 20.80 2.46 -10.08
N PRO A 293 21.04 3.31 -9.08
CA PRO A 293 22.38 3.55 -8.55
C PRO A 293 23.04 2.26 -8.04
N SER A 294 24.36 2.11 -8.26
CA SER A 294 25.15 1.01 -7.70
C SER A 294 25.22 1.10 -6.17
N GLY A 295 25.34 -0.04 -5.49
CA GLY A 295 25.37 -0.09 -4.04
C GLY A 295 24.03 0.34 -3.39
N CYS A 296 24.12 1.05 -2.27
CA CYS A 296 22.93 1.57 -1.59
C CYS A 296 22.17 2.55 -2.50
N ARG A 297 20.92 2.23 -2.86
CA ARG A 297 20.11 3.04 -3.78
C ARG A 297 19.86 4.47 -3.30
N PHE A 298 19.92 4.68 -2.00
CA PHE A 298 19.75 6.01 -1.40
C PHE A 298 21.02 6.83 -1.34
N HIS A 299 22.23 6.27 -1.61
CA HIS A 299 23.50 6.98 -1.45
C HIS A 299 23.58 8.33 -2.17
N PRO A 300 22.97 8.55 -3.36
CA PRO A 300 23.07 9.84 -4.04
C PRO A 300 22.38 11.00 -3.29
N ARG A 301 21.41 10.68 -2.43
CA ARG A 301 20.63 11.65 -1.65
C ARG A 301 20.90 11.56 -0.15
N CYS A 302 21.73 10.63 0.28
CA CYS A 302 22.01 10.37 1.69
C CYS A 302 22.96 11.43 2.27
N PRO A 303 22.55 12.18 3.32
CA PRO A 303 23.39 13.22 3.92
C PRO A 303 24.63 12.66 4.66
N VAL A 304 24.64 11.35 4.94
CA VAL A 304 25.72 10.64 5.65
C VAL A 304 26.34 9.55 4.78
N ALA A 305 26.24 9.69 3.45
CA ALA A 305 26.82 8.72 2.53
C ALA A 305 28.36 8.69 2.62
N GLU A 306 28.91 7.49 2.62
CA GLU A 306 30.35 7.21 2.54
C GLU A 306 30.68 6.52 1.21
N ASP A 307 31.94 6.46 0.80
CA ASP A 307 32.37 5.84 -0.46
C ASP A 307 31.93 4.38 -0.58
N ARG A 308 31.92 3.63 0.50
CA ARG A 308 31.46 2.26 0.54
C ARG A 308 29.97 2.11 0.23
N CYS A 309 29.15 3.12 0.51
CA CYS A 309 27.72 3.10 0.15
C CYS A 309 27.49 3.09 -1.37
N ARG A 310 28.48 3.47 -2.16
CA ARG A 310 28.42 3.40 -3.63
C ARG A 310 28.69 1.99 -4.17
N ILE A 311 29.26 1.12 -3.33
CA ILE A 311 29.74 -0.22 -3.72
C ILE A 311 28.87 -1.31 -3.07
N ILE A 312 28.54 -1.13 -1.78
CA ILE A 312 27.80 -2.12 -1.00
C ILE A 312 26.30 -1.88 -1.14
N ASP A 313 25.58 -2.88 -1.65
CA ASP A 313 24.11 -2.91 -1.63
C ASP A 313 23.67 -3.55 -0.29
N PRO A 314 23.17 -2.77 0.68
CA PRO A 314 22.88 -3.29 2.00
C PRO A 314 21.64 -4.17 1.98
N ALA A 315 21.73 -5.35 2.60
CA ALA A 315 20.56 -6.17 2.86
C ALA A 315 19.74 -5.59 4.03
N LEU A 316 18.47 -5.98 4.12
CA LEU A 316 17.63 -5.66 5.27
C LEU A 316 18.13 -6.49 6.48
N ALA A 317 18.77 -5.82 7.44
CA ALA A 317 19.42 -6.44 8.59
C ALA A 317 18.81 -5.97 9.93
N PRO A 318 18.87 -6.77 11.00
CA PRO A 318 18.36 -6.39 12.32
C PRO A 318 18.97 -5.06 12.81
N ALA A 319 18.11 -4.14 13.21
CA ALA A 319 18.48 -2.83 13.77
C ALA A 319 17.92 -2.62 15.19
N GLY A 320 17.15 -3.59 15.69
CA GLY A 320 16.52 -3.64 17.00
C GLY A 320 15.54 -4.79 17.11
N PRO A 321 14.80 -4.92 18.21
CA PRO A 321 13.79 -5.94 18.39
C PRO A 321 12.67 -5.78 17.32
N ASN A 322 12.53 -6.77 16.43
CA ASN A 322 11.58 -6.76 15.31
C ASN A 322 11.70 -5.51 14.40
N HIS A 323 12.88 -4.87 14.36
CA HIS A 323 13.17 -3.67 13.61
C HIS A 323 14.38 -3.93 12.71
N HIS A 324 14.23 -3.72 11.39
CA HIS A 324 15.23 -4.02 10.38
C HIS A 324 15.50 -2.77 9.53
N ALA A 325 16.73 -2.60 9.08
CA ALA A 325 17.10 -1.51 8.19
C ALA A 325 18.17 -1.95 7.19
N ALA A 326 18.04 -1.48 5.94
CA ALA A 326 18.99 -1.73 4.86
C ALA A 326 20.02 -0.58 4.79
N CYS A 327 20.95 -0.52 5.74
CA CYS A 327 21.95 0.55 5.81
C CYS A 327 23.30 0.02 6.33
N VAL A 328 24.35 0.20 5.54
CA VAL A 328 25.72 -0.22 5.89
C VAL A 328 26.17 0.34 7.25
N LEU A 329 25.79 1.60 7.54
CA LEU A 329 26.18 2.26 8.80
C LEU A 329 25.43 1.72 10.03
N VAL A 330 24.26 1.10 9.82
CA VAL A 330 23.48 0.49 10.91
C VAL A 330 24.00 -0.91 11.20
N GLU A 331 24.33 -1.68 10.18
CA GLU A 331 24.90 -3.03 10.35
C GLU A 331 26.17 -3.02 11.22
N GLU A 332 27.01 -2.01 11.09
CA GLU A 332 28.23 -1.92 11.88
C GLU A 332 28.01 -1.54 13.34
N ARG A 333 26.98 -0.71 13.63
CA ARG A 333 26.66 -0.35 15.02
C ARG A 333 26.12 -1.52 15.82
N ASN A 334 25.61 -2.54 15.15
CA ASN A 334 24.99 -3.71 15.75
C ASN A 334 25.88 -4.96 15.77
N ARG A 335 27.12 -4.85 15.22
CA ARG A 335 28.19 -5.85 15.37
C ARG A 335 29.06 -5.57 16.58
#